data_ec49be5095293e379734ff5102068474
#
_entry.id   ec49be5095293e379734ff5102068474
#
_cell.length_a   1.000
_cell.length_b   1.000
_cell.length_c   1.000
_cell.angle_alpha   90.00
_cell.angle_beta   90.00
_cell.angle_gamma   90.00
#
_symmetry.space_group_name_H-M   'P 1'
#
loop_
_entity.id
_entity.type
_entity.pdbx_description
1 polymer ?
#
loop_
_entity_poly.entity_id
_entity_poly.type
_entity_poly.pdbx_seq_one_letter_code
_entity_poly.pdbx_strand_id
1 'polypeptide(L)'
;MKKIYILLVVGASFMMSACSDFLDREPLTTPNSETFLSNASAVNNYINGLYIALPSFGTYDMGVRGEEKNSDNIVAEVYDKRLNGELQENGGGTTEWQKGYQNLRNVNYFFEYYKVPETEETKDVLSMKGEAYFFRAYWHFYLLTRFGSIPVMDRFWDGNATVGGLQIPPRDRSAVAQFILDDLNTAKGLLHSRSQYKGL
;
A
#
# COMPACT_ATOMS: atom_id res chain seq x y z
N MET A 1 12.91 -63.64 -21.96
CA MET A 1 11.74 -62.83 -21.65
C MET A 1 11.94 -62.01 -20.37
N LYS A 2 12.37 -62.55 -19.23
CA LYS A 2 12.56 -61.79 -17.97
C LYS A 2 13.54 -60.58 -18.07
N LYS A 3 14.62 -60.66 -18.87
CA LYS A 3 15.59 -59.55 -19.04
C LYS A 3 15.03 -58.37 -19.83
N ILE A 4 14.03 -58.58 -20.72
CA ILE A 4 13.40 -57.50 -21.46
C ILE A 4 12.43 -56.69 -20.58
N TYR A 5 11.75 -57.33 -19.62
CA TYR A 5 10.89 -56.67 -18.68
C TYR A 5 11.67 -55.79 -17.70
N ILE A 6 12.86 -56.23 -17.27
CA ILE A 6 13.73 -55.47 -16.40
C ILE A 6 14.24 -54.18 -17.09
N LEU A 7 14.61 -54.30 -18.40
CA LEU A 7 15.01 -53.15 -19.21
C LEU A 7 13.88 -52.15 -19.43
N LEU A 8 12.65 -52.62 -19.62
CA LEU A 8 11.46 -51.79 -19.78
C LEU A 8 11.09 -51.05 -18.46
N VAL A 9 11.19 -51.70 -17.31
CA VAL A 9 10.91 -51.11 -16.02
C VAL A 9 11.96 -50.07 -15.66
N VAL A 10 13.24 -50.32 -15.92
CA VAL A 10 14.31 -49.34 -15.69
C VAL A 10 14.18 -48.12 -16.62
N GLY A 11 13.81 -48.33 -17.90
CA GLY A 11 13.54 -47.25 -18.85
C GLY A 11 12.34 -46.36 -18.46
N ALA A 12 11.28 -46.97 -17.94
CA ALA A 12 10.09 -46.25 -17.49
C ALA A 12 10.37 -45.40 -16.21
N SER A 13 11.25 -45.88 -15.32
CA SER A 13 11.65 -45.14 -14.09
C SER A 13 12.46 -43.87 -14.39
N PHE A 14 13.23 -43.85 -15.48
CA PHE A 14 13.99 -42.67 -15.90
C PHE A 14 13.12 -41.59 -16.56
N MET A 15 11.93 -41.91 -17.06
CA MET A 15 11.03 -40.91 -17.64
C MET A 15 10.20 -40.15 -16.63
N MET A 16 10.13 -40.56 -15.36
CA MET A 16 9.31 -39.92 -14.35
C MET A 16 10.03 -38.77 -13.60
N SER A 17 11.34 -38.59 -13.80
CA SER A 17 12.10 -37.54 -13.09
C SER A 17 12.36 -36.27 -13.92
N ALA A 18 11.81 -36.14 -15.13
CA ALA A 18 12.15 -35.06 -16.07
C ALA A 18 11.19 -33.84 -16.06
N CYS A 19 10.13 -33.82 -15.23
CA CYS A 19 9.07 -32.85 -15.39
C CYS A 19 8.88 -31.86 -14.21
N SER A 20 9.70 -31.88 -13.14
CA SER A 20 9.50 -30.95 -12.04
C SER A 20 9.93 -29.50 -12.38
N ASP A 21 10.99 -29.37 -13.14
CA ASP A 21 11.60 -28.04 -13.44
C ASP A 21 10.84 -27.24 -14.52
N PHE A 22 9.95 -27.90 -15.29
CA PHE A 22 9.19 -27.22 -16.34
C PHE A 22 7.92 -26.55 -15.81
N LEU A 23 7.36 -27.04 -14.69
CA LEU A 23 6.14 -26.51 -14.08
C LEU A 23 6.41 -25.37 -13.09
N ASP A 24 7.64 -25.28 -12.57
CA ASP A 24 8.06 -24.24 -11.62
C ASP A 24 8.69 -23.01 -12.29
N ARG A 25 8.45 -22.80 -13.58
CA ARG A 25 8.85 -21.55 -14.22
C ARG A 25 7.98 -20.41 -13.69
N GLU A 26 8.59 -19.53 -12.91
CA GLU A 26 7.99 -18.23 -12.58
C GLU A 26 7.54 -17.55 -13.87
N PRO A 27 6.30 -17.02 -13.92
CA PRO A 27 5.81 -16.32 -15.10
C PRO A 27 6.73 -15.12 -15.37
N LEU A 28 7.40 -15.10 -16.51
CA LEU A 28 8.28 -14.01 -16.95
C LEU A 28 7.54 -12.65 -17.09
N THR A 29 6.22 -12.65 -17.04
CA THR A 29 5.35 -11.49 -17.22
C THR A 29 4.78 -10.94 -15.90
N THR A 30 4.87 -11.66 -14.79
CA THR A 30 4.51 -11.16 -13.48
C THR A 30 5.79 -10.73 -12.75
N PRO A 31 5.91 -9.45 -12.33
CA PRO A 31 7.04 -9.04 -11.51
C PRO A 31 7.10 -9.95 -10.29
N ASN A 32 8.22 -10.67 -10.11
CA ASN A 32 8.44 -11.44 -8.89
C ASN A 32 8.43 -10.45 -7.72
N SER A 33 7.53 -10.65 -6.77
CA SER A 33 7.40 -9.77 -5.61
C SER A 33 8.71 -9.63 -4.83
N GLU A 34 9.58 -10.66 -4.86
CA GLU A 34 10.86 -10.64 -4.15
C GLU A 34 11.92 -9.72 -4.77
N THR A 35 11.84 -9.46 -6.07
CA THR A 35 12.81 -8.61 -6.79
C THR A 35 12.23 -7.29 -7.30
N PHE A 36 10.93 -7.09 -7.10
CA PHE A 36 10.20 -5.98 -7.70
C PHE A 36 10.70 -4.60 -7.22
N LEU A 37 11.02 -4.43 -5.94
CA LEU A 37 11.52 -3.17 -5.36
C LEU A 37 13.01 -3.28 -4.96
N SER A 38 13.83 -3.86 -5.84
CA SER A 38 15.25 -4.12 -5.59
C SER A 38 16.20 -3.03 -6.12
N ASN A 39 15.68 -2.02 -6.83
CA ASN A 39 16.50 -0.96 -7.41
C ASN A 39 15.78 0.40 -7.41
N ALA A 40 16.55 1.47 -7.54
CA ALA A 40 16.06 2.85 -7.49
C ALA A 40 14.95 3.16 -8.49
N SER A 41 15.03 2.62 -9.71
CA SER A 41 14.02 2.87 -10.76
C SER A 41 12.68 2.25 -10.41
N ALA A 42 12.67 1.01 -9.91
CA ALA A 42 11.47 0.32 -9.49
C ALA A 42 10.83 1.02 -8.27
N VAL A 43 11.65 1.44 -7.30
CA VAL A 43 11.21 2.24 -6.14
C VAL A 43 10.55 3.54 -6.60
N ASN A 44 11.19 4.29 -7.50
CA ASN A 44 10.65 5.54 -8.03
C ASN A 44 9.30 5.33 -8.73
N ASN A 45 9.19 4.32 -9.58
CA ASN A 45 7.95 4.02 -10.29
C ASN A 45 6.82 3.65 -9.32
N TYR A 46 7.13 2.88 -8.27
CA TYR A 46 6.15 2.50 -7.26
C TYR A 46 5.65 3.72 -6.47
N ILE A 47 6.57 4.54 -5.97
CA ILE A 47 6.24 5.75 -5.22
C ILE A 47 5.41 6.72 -6.06
N ASN A 48 5.78 6.93 -7.33
CA ASN A 48 4.97 7.75 -8.26
C ASN A 48 3.55 7.22 -8.41
N GLY A 49 3.35 5.91 -8.36
CA GLY A 49 2.04 5.29 -8.37
C GLY A 49 1.18 5.65 -7.15
N LEU A 50 1.77 5.90 -5.99
CA LEU A 50 1.04 6.27 -4.78
C LEU A 50 0.44 7.69 -4.87
N TYR A 51 1.04 8.59 -5.66
CA TYR A 51 0.54 9.95 -5.86
C TYR A 51 -0.82 9.99 -6.58
N ILE A 52 -1.12 8.99 -7.40
CA ILE A 52 -2.40 8.92 -8.15
C ILE A 52 -3.61 8.90 -7.21
N ALA A 53 -3.45 8.40 -6.00
CA ALA A 53 -4.53 8.30 -5.02
C ALA A 53 -4.80 9.61 -4.25
N LEU A 54 -3.90 10.60 -4.36
CA LEU A 54 -4.07 11.90 -3.74
C LEU A 54 -5.18 12.71 -4.46
N PRO A 55 -5.86 13.62 -3.74
CA PRO A 55 -6.79 14.55 -4.37
C PRO A 55 -6.09 15.41 -5.41
N SER A 56 -6.61 15.44 -6.63
CA SER A 56 -6.13 16.33 -7.69
C SER A 56 -6.79 17.71 -7.58
N PHE A 57 -6.22 18.71 -8.23
CA PHE A 57 -6.91 19.97 -8.48
C PHE A 57 -7.99 19.70 -9.53
N GLY A 58 -9.16 19.19 -9.10
CA GLY A 58 -10.30 18.97 -9.97
C GLY A 58 -10.95 20.29 -10.36
N THR A 59 -11.46 20.34 -11.58
CA THR A 59 -12.12 21.56 -12.11
C THR A 59 -13.56 21.66 -11.65
N TYR A 60 -14.28 20.56 -11.50
CA TYR A 60 -15.73 20.56 -11.23
C TYR A 60 -16.10 20.16 -9.80
N ASP A 61 -15.43 19.19 -9.23
CA ASP A 61 -15.67 18.70 -7.87
C ASP A 61 -14.73 19.31 -6.83
N MET A 62 -14.06 20.40 -7.20
CA MET A 62 -13.14 21.19 -6.36
C MET A 62 -11.89 20.47 -5.87
N GLY A 63 -11.64 19.21 -6.26
CA GLY A 63 -10.42 18.47 -5.93
C GLY A 63 -10.04 18.55 -4.44
N VAL A 64 -8.87 19.12 -4.13
CA VAL A 64 -8.39 19.29 -2.75
C VAL A 64 -9.29 20.17 -1.88
N ARG A 65 -10.12 21.02 -2.46
CA ARG A 65 -11.09 21.84 -1.75
C ARG A 65 -12.43 21.13 -1.56
N GLY A 66 -12.59 19.93 -2.11
CA GLY A 66 -13.83 19.14 -2.02
C GLY A 66 -14.25 18.83 -0.58
N GLU A 67 -13.29 18.78 0.35
CA GLU A 67 -13.58 18.58 1.77
C GLU A 67 -14.33 19.76 2.41
N GLU A 68 -14.20 20.97 1.87
CA GLU A 68 -14.95 22.15 2.32
C GLU A 68 -16.47 22.00 2.10
N LYS A 69 -16.92 21.12 1.19
CA LYS A 69 -18.34 20.79 1.03
C LYS A 69 -18.97 20.17 2.28
N ASN A 70 -18.13 19.66 3.19
CA ASN A 70 -18.57 19.07 4.45
C ASN A 70 -18.58 20.08 5.62
N SER A 71 -18.37 21.35 5.32
CA SER A 71 -18.36 22.46 6.27
C SER A 71 -19.42 23.49 5.92
N ASP A 72 -19.60 24.50 6.75
CA ASP A 72 -20.47 25.62 6.51
C ASP A 72 -19.86 26.69 5.59
N ASN A 73 -18.62 26.50 5.15
CA ASN A 73 -17.91 27.45 4.27
C ASN A 73 -18.39 27.39 2.82
N ILE A 74 -18.93 26.25 2.37
CA ILE A 74 -19.39 26.05 1.01
C ILE A 74 -20.77 25.39 1.02
N VAL A 75 -21.74 26.05 0.42
CA VAL A 75 -23.05 25.48 0.17
C VAL A 75 -22.99 24.69 -1.12
N ALA A 76 -23.18 23.39 -1.04
CA ALA A 76 -23.29 22.53 -2.21
C ALA A 76 -24.67 22.71 -2.86
N GLU A 77 -24.72 22.67 -4.21
CA GLU A 77 -25.95 22.68 -4.98
C GLU A 77 -26.80 21.42 -4.77
N VAL A 78 -26.15 20.36 -4.26
CA VAL A 78 -26.76 19.06 -3.98
C VAL A 78 -26.97 18.92 -2.48
N TYR A 79 -28.13 18.40 -2.10
CA TYR A 79 -28.49 18.08 -0.71
C TYR A 79 -27.42 17.22 -0.02
N ASP A 80 -26.87 17.74 1.06
CA ASP A 80 -25.85 17.05 1.85
C ASP A 80 -26.44 16.54 3.16
N LYS A 81 -26.48 15.22 3.32
CA LYS A 81 -27.02 14.55 4.51
C LYS A 81 -26.20 14.84 5.77
N ARG A 82 -24.91 15.12 5.64
CA ARG A 82 -24.03 15.43 6.79
C ARG A 82 -24.39 16.79 7.38
N LEU A 83 -24.52 17.80 6.50
CA LEU A 83 -24.89 19.15 6.94
C LEU A 83 -26.29 19.22 7.53
N ASN A 84 -27.19 18.33 7.12
CA ASN A 84 -28.53 18.22 7.66
C ASN A 84 -28.66 17.29 8.89
N GLY A 85 -27.56 16.70 9.37
CA GLY A 85 -27.60 15.80 10.52
C GLY A 85 -28.26 14.43 10.24
N GLU A 86 -28.41 14.08 8.97
CA GLU A 86 -29.07 12.83 8.53
C GLU A 86 -28.06 11.72 8.20
N LEU A 87 -26.79 11.91 8.53
CA LEU A 87 -25.78 10.89 8.33
C LEU A 87 -26.05 9.71 9.26
N GLN A 88 -26.42 8.58 8.69
CA GLN A 88 -26.65 7.36 9.46
C GLN A 88 -25.34 6.58 9.57
N GLU A 89 -25.11 5.96 10.74
CA GLU A 89 -24.09 4.94 10.90
C GLU A 89 -24.45 3.73 10.03
N ASN A 90 -23.74 3.57 8.92
CA ASN A 90 -23.89 2.37 8.10
C ASN A 90 -22.97 1.29 8.66
N GLY A 91 -23.53 0.17 9.08
CA GLY A 91 -22.80 -1.00 9.59
C GLY A 91 -21.96 -1.76 8.55
N GLY A 92 -21.82 -1.22 7.32
CA GLY A 92 -20.96 -1.73 6.25
C GLY A 92 -19.84 -0.74 5.93
N GLY A 93 -18.68 -1.22 5.51
CA GLY A 93 -17.55 -0.39 5.13
C GLY A 93 -17.94 0.66 4.09
N THR A 94 -17.73 1.92 4.42
CA THR A 94 -17.93 3.02 3.48
C THR A 94 -16.84 3.02 2.40
N THR A 95 -17.12 3.68 1.28
CA THR A 95 -16.11 3.87 0.21
C THR A 95 -14.83 4.51 0.78
N GLU A 96 -14.96 5.45 1.71
CA GLU A 96 -13.84 6.12 2.38
C GLU A 96 -13.01 5.16 3.23
N TRP A 97 -13.66 4.25 3.96
CA TRP A 97 -12.98 3.21 4.73
C TRP A 97 -12.17 2.29 3.82
N GLN A 98 -12.82 1.75 2.79
CA GLN A 98 -12.17 0.88 1.81
C GLN A 98 -11.01 1.59 1.11
N LYS A 99 -11.20 2.84 0.66
CA LYS A 99 -10.16 3.65 0.03
C LYS A 99 -8.95 3.85 0.95
N GLY A 100 -9.19 4.20 2.21
CA GLY A 100 -8.11 4.42 3.18
C GLY A 100 -7.27 3.16 3.39
N TYR A 101 -7.92 2.03 3.68
CA TYR A 101 -7.21 0.77 3.94
C TYR A 101 -6.58 0.14 2.70
N GLN A 102 -7.18 0.30 1.52
CA GLN A 102 -6.56 -0.13 0.27
C GLN A 102 -5.25 0.62 0.00
N ASN A 103 -5.23 1.93 0.23
CA ASN A 103 -4.01 2.72 0.06
C ASN A 103 -2.97 2.41 1.14
N LEU A 104 -3.38 2.18 2.39
CA LEU A 104 -2.47 1.70 3.44
C LEU A 104 -1.86 0.35 3.08
N ARG A 105 -2.64 -0.57 2.50
CA ARG A 105 -2.12 -1.84 2.01
C ARG A 105 -1.06 -1.63 0.93
N ASN A 106 -1.30 -0.73 -0.02
CA ASN A 106 -0.32 -0.42 -1.07
C ASN A 106 0.97 0.18 -0.48
N VAL A 107 0.87 1.09 0.47
CA VAL A 107 2.06 1.66 1.13
C VAL A 107 2.81 0.59 1.94
N ASN A 108 2.11 -0.26 2.68
CA ASN A 108 2.74 -1.33 3.45
C ASN A 108 3.34 -2.42 2.56
N TYR A 109 2.79 -2.65 1.35
CA TYR A 109 3.41 -3.48 0.33
C TYR A 109 4.80 -2.96 -0.03
N PHE A 110 4.96 -1.65 -0.18
CA PHE A 110 6.28 -1.05 -0.40
C PHE A 110 7.26 -1.43 0.71
N PHE A 111 6.89 -1.26 1.98
CA PHE A 111 7.79 -1.58 3.10
C PHE A 111 8.15 -3.06 3.19
N GLU A 112 7.23 -3.96 2.86
CA GLU A 112 7.44 -5.41 2.87
C GLU A 112 8.42 -5.86 1.80
N TYR A 113 8.27 -5.32 0.58
CA TYR A 113 9.04 -5.74 -0.58
C TYR A 113 10.19 -4.80 -0.96
N TYR A 114 10.48 -3.80 -0.14
CA TYR A 114 11.65 -2.95 -0.33
C TYR A 114 12.94 -3.74 -0.04
N LYS A 115 13.73 -3.99 -1.09
CA LYS A 115 14.93 -4.83 -1.05
C LYS A 115 16.15 -4.13 -1.68
N VAL A 116 16.16 -2.80 -1.74
CA VAL A 116 17.35 -2.07 -2.20
C VAL A 116 18.49 -2.32 -1.21
N PRO A 117 19.66 -2.79 -1.67
CA PRO A 117 20.81 -2.98 -0.79
C PRO A 117 21.25 -1.66 -0.13
N GLU A 118 21.66 -1.69 1.12
CA GLU A 118 22.14 -0.48 1.84
C GLU A 118 23.27 0.26 1.09
N THR A 119 24.11 -0.47 0.36
CA THR A 119 25.20 0.08 -0.47
C THR A 119 24.68 0.87 -1.68
N GLU A 120 23.42 0.66 -2.07
CA GLU A 120 22.74 1.34 -3.18
C GLU A 120 21.68 2.34 -2.71
N GLU A 121 21.47 2.46 -1.40
CA GLU A 121 20.56 3.46 -0.80
C GLU A 121 21.16 4.87 -0.94
N THR A 122 21.01 5.45 -2.11
CA THR A 122 21.35 6.85 -2.34
C THR A 122 20.39 7.77 -1.57
N LYS A 123 20.76 9.05 -1.44
CA LYS A 123 19.89 10.03 -0.80
C LYS A 123 18.53 10.17 -1.49
N ASP A 124 18.47 9.97 -2.81
CA ASP A 124 17.24 9.99 -3.58
C ASP A 124 16.35 8.79 -3.23
N VAL A 125 16.94 7.60 -3.14
CA VAL A 125 16.21 6.38 -2.72
C VAL A 125 15.68 6.50 -1.30
N LEU A 126 16.49 7.04 -0.38
CA LEU A 126 16.05 7.31 1.00
C LEU A 126 14.93 8.36 1.05
N SER A 127 14.97 9.37 0.16
CA SER A 127 13.88 10.34 0.04
C SER A 127 12.58 9.69 -0.41
N MET A 128 12.62 8.78 -1.39
CA MET A 128 11.46 7.99 -1.83
C MET A 128 10.89 7.12 -0.70
N LYS A 129 11.76 6.53 0.12
CA LYS A 129 11.35 5.81 1.33
C LYS A 129 10.68 6.74 2.35
N GLY A 130 11.16 7.97 2.46
CA GLY A 130 10.52 9.03 3.24
C GLY A 130 9.13 9.39 2.73
N GLU A 131 8.93 9.42 1.41
CA GLU A 131 7.60 9.62 0.81
C GLU A 131 6.64 8.48 1.15
N ALA A 132 7.10 7.23 1.21
CA ALA A 132 6.27 6.11 1.65
C ALA A 132 5.79 6.28 3.10
N TYR A 133 6.67 6.73 4.02
CA TYR A 133 6.27 7.08 5.40
C TYR A 133 5.24 8.20 5.43
N PHE A 134 5.45 9.24 4.61
CA PHE A 134 4.46 10.32 4.47
C PHE A 134 3.10 9.79 4.00
N PHE A 135 3.04 8.93 2.99
CA PHE A 135 1.79 8.34 2.50
C PHE A 135 1.11 7.47 3.56
N ARG A 136 1.88 6.72 4.36
CA ARG A 136 1.31 5.93 5.45
C ARG A 136 0.67 6.82 6.52
N ALA A 137 1.35 7.88 6.91
CA ALA A 137 0.82 8.89 7.81
C ALA A 137 -0.43 9.57 7.24
N TYR A 138 -0.40 9.97 5.97
CA TYR A 138 -1.51 10.62 5.28
C TYR A 138 -2.78 9.76 5.28
N TRP A 139 -2.68 8.48 4.96
CA TRP A 139 -3.84 7.60 4.92
C TRP A 139 -4.38 7.23 6.29
N HIS A 140 -3.52 7.12 7.31
CA HIS A 140 -3.99 7.02 8.70
C HIS A 140 -4.69 8.30 9.15
N PHE A 141 -4.16 9.47 8.80
CA PHE A 141 -4.81 10.76 9.09
C PHE A 141 -6.16 10.87 8.36
N TYR A 142 -6.23 10.47 7.09
CA TYR A 142 -7.47 10.42 6.33
C TYR A 142 -8.56 9.57 7.03
N LEU A 143 -8.20 8.42 7.56
CA LEU A 143 -9.10 7.55 8.30
C LEU A 143 -9.43 8.11 9.69
N LEU A 144 -8.43 8.62 10.41
CA LEU A 144 -8.59 9.20 11.75
C LEU A 144 -9.61 10.35 11.77
N THR A 145 -9.53 11.25 10.78
CA THR A 145 -10.42 12.41 10.70
C THR A 145 -11.87 12.03 10.40
N ARG A 146 -12.11 10.90 9.75
CA ARG A 146 -13.45 10.44 9.37
C ARG A 146 -14.09 9.49 10.38
N PHE A 147 -13.28 8.62 10.97
CA PHE A 147 -13.78 7.49 11.78
C PHE A 147 -13.35 7.56 13.24
N GLY A 148 -12.39 8.39 13.58
CA GLY A 148 -11.89 8.50 14.95
C GLY A 148 -10.95 7.35 15.33
N SER A 149 -11.36 6.49 16.25
CA SER A 149 -10.60 5.30 16.62
C SER A 149 -10.59 4.30 15.48
N ILE A 150 -9.40 3.91 15.02
CA ILE A 150 -9.21 3.03 13.86
C ILE A 150 -8.14 1.97 14.12
N PRO A 151 -8.21 0.81 13.46
CA PRO A 151 -7.09 -0.11 13.38
C PRO A 151 -5.87 0.54 12.71
N VAL A 152 -4.70 0.44 13.34
CA VAL A 152 -3.43 0.90 12.77
C VAL A 152 -2.81 -0.23 11.97
N MET A 153 -2.57 0.03 10.68
CA MET A 153 -1.94 -0.90 9.75
C MET A 153 -0.46 -0.54 9.58
N ASP A 154 0.38 -1.12 10.43
CA ASP A 154 1.83 -0.86 10.48
C ASP A 154 2.66 -1.78 9.57
N ARG A 155 2.04 -2.80 8.97
CA ARG A 155 2.67 -3.81 8.11
C ARG A 155 1.76 -4.29 6.99
N PHE A 156 2.35 -4.96 6.02
CA PHE A 156 1.62 -5.60 4.93
C PHE A 156 0.90 -6.87 5.39
N TRP A 157 -0.30 -7.08 4.87
CA TRP A 157 -1.10 -8.28 5.05
C TRP A 157 -1.41 -8.86 3.68
N ASP A 158 -0.93 -10.08 3.43
CA ASP A 158 -1.01 -10.73 2.12
C ASP A 158 -2.40 -11.27 1.73
N GLY A 159 -3.37 -11.18 2.62
CA GLY A 159 -4.72 -11.70 2.40
C GLY A 159 -4.88 -13.19 2.71
N ASN A 160 -3.79 -13.93 2.96
CA ASN A 160 -3.83 -15.34 3.40
C ASN A 160 -3.99 -15.45 4.92
N ALA A 161 -4.06 -14.32 5.61
CA ALA A 161 -4.34 -14.31 7.03
C ALA A 161 -5.71 -14.97 7.28
N THR A 162 -5.75 -15.95 8.17
CA THR A 162 -7.01 -16.49 8.68
C THR A 162 -7.89 -15.36 9.21
N VAL A 163 -9.20 -15.51 9.08
CA VAL A 163 -10.19 -14.48 9.47
C VAL A 163 -9.89 -13.88 10.86
N GLY A 164 -9.37 -14.67 11.80
CA GLY A 164 -8.92 -14.19 13.12
C GLY A 164 -7.68 -13.29 13.12
N GLY A 165 -6.79 -13.43 12.14
CA GLY A 165 -5.58 -12.60 12.00
C GLY A 165 -5.84 -11.20 11.44
N LEU A 166 -7.00 -10.98 10.81
CA LEU A 166 -7.42 -9.68 10.27
C LEU A 166 -8.23 -8.85 11.28
N GLN A 167 -8.57 -9.41 12.45
CA GLN A 167 -9.30 -8.69 13.50
C GLN A 167 -8.33 -7.84 14.34
N ILE A 168 -7.88 -6.74 13.76
CA ILE A 168 -7.03 -5.77 14.45
C ILE A 168 -7.96 -4.81 15.20
N PRO A 169 -7.89 -4.74 16.54
CA PRO A 169 -8.74 -3.82 17.29
C PRO A 169 -8.39 -2.36 16.97
N PRO A 170 -9.38 -1.47 16.97
CA PRO A 170 -9.13 -0.05 16.81
C PRO A 170 -8.28 0.48 17.98
N ARG A 171 -7.35 1.38 17.68
CA ARG A 171 -6.60 2.15 18.68
C ARG A 171 -7.29 3.47 18.95
N ASP A 172 -7.09 4.02 20.14
CA ASP A 172 -7.58 5.34 20.50
C ASP A 172 -7.01 6.42 19.59
N ARG A 173 -7.77 7.51 19.41
CA ARG A 173 -7.37 8.65 18.56
C ARG A 173 -5.97 9.18 18.88
N SER A 174 -5.63 9.27 20.17
CA SER A 174 -4.31 9.75 20.62
C SER A 174 -3.19 8.81 20.18
N ALA A 175 -3.41 7.48 20.29
CA ALA A 175 -2.43 6.48 19.85
C ALA A 175 -2.27 6.46 18.32
N VAL A 176 -3.37 6.65 17.57
CA VAL A 176 -3.30 6.79 16.11
C VAL A 176 -2.57 8.07 15.72
N ALA A 177 -2.86 9.20 16.38
CA ALA A 177 -2.18 10.47 16.14
C ALA A 177 -0.69 10.38 16.43
N GLN A 178 -0.29 9.70 17.50
CA GLN A 178 1.13 9.48 17.79
C GLN A 178 1.81 8.65 16.70
N PHE A 179 1.18 7.58 16.23
CA PHE A 179 1.71 6.78 15.11
C PHE A 179 1.91 7.62 13.84
N ILE A 180 0.94 8.50 13.53
CA ILE A 180 1.05 9.44 12.39
C ILE A 180 2.24 10.37 12.57
N LEU A 181 2.43 10.94 13.78
CA LEU A 181 3.54 11.84 14.08
C LEU A 181 4.90 11.12 13.97
N ASP A 182 4.99 9.88 14.41
CA ASP A 182 6.21 9.08 14.32
C ASP A 182 6.59 8.82 12.85
N ASP A 183 5.62 8.48 12.01
CA ASP A 183 5.82 8.33 10.56
C ASP A 183 6.23 9.65 9.90
N LEU A 184 5.59 10.75 10.24
CA LEU A 184 5.96 12.08 9.70
C LEU A 184 7.36 12.53 10.15
N ASN A 185 7.76 12.24 11.38
CA ASN A 185 9.11 12.53 11.86
C ASN A 185 10.15 11.69 11.12
N THR A 186 9.85 10.42 10.86
CA THR A 186 10.71 9.54 10.06
C THR A 186 10.81 10.06 8.63
N ALA A 187 9.69 10.39 8.00
CA ALA A 187 9.63 10.99 6.67
C ALA A 187 10.48 12.26 6.59
N LYS A 188 10.32 13.17 7.54
CA LYS A 188 11.09 14.43 7.62
C LYS A 188 12.59 14.21 7.66
N GLY A 189 13.05 13.15 8.33
CA GLY A 189 14.48 12.80 8.41
C GLY A 189 15.05 12.27 7.09
N LEU A 190 14.21 11.66 6.25
CA LEU A 190 14.62 11.02 5.01
C LEU A 190 14.42 11.91 3.76
N LEU A 191 13.40 12.75 3.76
CA LEU A 191 13.04 13.60 2.62
C LEU A 191 14.13 14.64 2.31
N HIS A 192 14.27 14.96 1.03
CA HIS A 192 15.06 16.10 0.61
C HIS A 192 14.47 17.42 1.12
N SER A 193 15.33 18.34 1.53
CA SER A 193 14.88 19.72 1.79
C SER A 193 14.50 20.41 0.49
N ARG A 194 13.52 21.33 0.56
CA ARG A 194 13.07 22.12 -0.61
C ARG A 194 14.21 22.81 -1.36
N SER A 195 15.27 23.21 -0.66
CA SER A 195 16.46 23.87 -1.25
C SER A 195 17.28 22.92 -2.15
N GLN A 196 17.10 21.59 -2.04
CA GLN A 196 17.79 20.60 -2.85
C GLN A 196 17.05 20.29 -4.16
N TYR A 197 15.74 20.55 -4.22
CA TYR A 197 14.94 20.49 -5.44
C TYR A 197 15.02 21.83 -6.18
N LYS A 198 16.09 22.01 -6.97
CA LYS A 198 16.18 23.12 -7.92
C LYS A 198 15.38 22.73 -9.16
N GLY A 199 14.11 23.12 -9.25
CA GLY A 199 13.39 22.97 -10.50
C GLY A 199 11.92 22.58 -10.43
N LEU A 200 11.23 22.76 -9.29
CA LEU A 200 9.77 22.73 -9.24
C LEU A 200 9.22 24.14 -9.00
#